data_7f4878f63ab5b727d6779bd394be6481
#
_entry.id   7f4878f63ab5b727d6779bd394be6481
#
_cell.length_a   1.000
_cell.length_b   1.000
_cell.length_c   1.000
_cell.angle_alpha   90.00
_cell.angle_beta   90.00
_cell.angle_gamma   90.00
#
_symmetry.space_group_name_H-M   'P 1'
#
loop_
_entity.id
_entity.type
_entity.pdbx_description
1 polymer ?
#
loop_
_entity_poly.entity_id
_entity_poly.type
_entity_poly.pdbx_seq_one_letter_code
_entity_poly.pdbx_strand_id
1 'polypeptide(L)'
;DRFVCAPAQVNICTENGLCESVMPWEVNVPRFLDFDLKKKRIGTTEASGENRVTPIQSMHEQEGAIYLQGVEQGRAFSIVIDRASGLMSVAVARQYLTVTGFGACTPAN
;
A
#
# COMPACT_ATOMS: atom_id res chain seq x y z
N ASP A 1 -1.11 -7.82 15.36
CA ASP A 1 -1.20 -6.52 14.72
C ASP A 1 -1.60 -6.65 13.25
N ARG A 2 -2.86 -6.43 13.00
CA ARG A 2 -3.41 -6.47 11.64
C ARG A 2 -4.21 -5.22 11.35
N PHE A 3 -4.16 -4.79 10.10
CA PHE A 3 -4.95 -3.68 9.61
C PHE A 3 -5.60 -4.05 8.30
N VAL A 4 -6.83 -3.58 8.08
CA VAL A 4 -7.45 -3.59 6.77
C VAL A 4 -7.44 -2.16 6.28
N CYS A 5 -6.87 -1.95 5.11
CA CYS A 5 -6.70 -0.62 4.53
C CYS A 5 -7.41 -0.53 3.19
N ALA A 6 -8.02 0.61 2.94
CA ALA A 6 -8.70 0.91 1.68
C ALA A 6 -7.99 2.05 0.96
N PRO A 7 -7.29 1.76 -0.14
CA PRO A 7 -6.76 2.84 -0.99
C PRO A 7 -7.91 3.68 -1.54
N ALA A 8 -7.78 4.99 -1.49
CA ALA A 8 -8.86 5.88 -1.89
C ALA A 8 -8.47 6.83 -3.01
N GLN A 9 -7.24 7.30 -3.01
CA GLN A 9 -6.77 8.29 -3.96
C GLN A 9 -5.42 7.86 -4.52
N VAL A 10 -5.32 7.77 -5.84
CA VAL A 10 -4.12 7.26 -6.52
C VAL A 10 -3.74 8.21 -7.64
N ASN A 11 -2.45 8.51 -7.73
CA ASN A 11 -1.87 9.29 -8.81
C ASN A 11 -0.78 8.46 -9.47
N ILE A 12 -0.77 8.48 -10.79
CA ILE A 12 0.22 7.78 -11.60
C ILE A 12 1.00 8.80 -12.42
N CYS A 13 2.33 8.69 -12.38
CA CYS A 13 3.21 9.58 -13.14
C CYS A 13 4.15 8.74 -14.00
N THR A 14 4.38 9.21 -15.24
CA THR A 14 5.32 8.57 -16.14
C THR A 14 6.57 9.44 -16.27
N GLU A 15 7.65 8.86 -16.79
CA GLU A 15 8.94 9.53 -16.86
C GLU A 15 8.94 10.80 -17.76
N ASN A 16 7.97 10.89 -18.66
CA ASN A 16 7.85 12.07 -19.52
C ASN A 16 7.17 13.27 -18.83
N GLY A 17 6.91 13.16 -17.54
CA GLY A 17 6.36 14.25 -16.74
C GLY A 17 4.85 14.31 -16.69
N LEU A 18 4.14 13.36 -17.28
CA LEU A 18 2.69 13.33 -17.24
C LEU A 18 2.21 12.58 -16.00
N CYS A 19 1.33 13.23 -15.26
CA CYS A 19 0.72 12.64 -14.07
C CYS A 19 -0.78 12.78 -14.18
N GLU A 20 -1.51 11.76 -13.69
CA GLU A 20 -2.97 11.84 -13.62
C GLU A 20 -3.49 11.13 -12.38
N SER A 21 -4.64 11.59 -11.93
CA SER A 21 -5.35 10.97 -10.84
C SER A 21 -6.24 9.87 -11.41
N VAL A 22 -6.16 8.69 -10.83
CA VAL A 22 -6.92 7.52 -11.30
C VAL A 22 -7.58 6.83 -10.12
N MET A 23 -8.60 6.03 -10.42
CA MET A 23 -9.19 5.17 -9.39
C MET A 23 -8.28 3.97 -9.15
N PRO A 24 -8.21 3.45 -7.92
CA PRO A 24 -7.30 2.34 -7.62
C PRO A 24 -7.43 1.14 -8.56
N TRP A 25 -8.65 0.77 -8.92
CA TRP A 25 -8.88 -0.39 -9.78
C TRP A 25 -8.37 -0.20 -11.21
N GLU A 26 -8.19 1.03 -11.66
CA GLU A 26 -7.67 1.29 -13.00
C GLU A 26 -6.19 0.95 -13.13
N VAL A 27 -5.48 0.88 -12.00
CA VAL A 27 -4.06 0.51 -11.97
C VAL A 27 -3.84 -0.78 -11.19
N ASN A 28 -4.86 -1.62 -11.13
CA ASN A 28 -4.80 -2.95 -10.50
C ASN A 28 -4.45 -2.91 -9.02
N VAL A 29 -4.87 -1.86 -8.32
CA VAL A 29 -4.73 -1.76 -6.87
C VAL A 29 -5.97 -2.38 -6.25
N PRO A 30 -5.83 -3.35 -5.34
CA PRO A 30 -6.99 -3.98 -4.71
C PRO A 30 -7.80 -2.97 -3.90
N ARG A 31 -9.10 -3.22 -3.82
CA ARG A 31 -10.02 -2.37 -3.07
C ARG A 31 -9.67 -2.33 -1.58
N PHE A 32 -9.24 -3.47 -1.04
CA PHE A 32 -8.82 -3.59 0.35
C PHE A 32 -7.51 -4.35 0.42
N LEU A 33 -6.64 -3.92 1.34
CA LEU A 33 -5.38 -4.56 1.64
C LEU A 33 -5.39 -5.03 3.08
N ASP A 34 -4.91 -6.24 3.30
CA ASP A 34 -4.81 -6.86 4.63
C ASP A 34 -3.33 -6.86 5.04
N PHE A 35 -2.99 -6.04 6.02
CA PHE A 35 -1.62 -5.93 6.53
C PHE A 35 -1.49 -6.81 7.77
N ASP A 36 -0.69 -7.86 7.66
CA ASP A 36 -0.35 -8.72 8.78
C ASP A 36 1.07 -8.40 9.21
N LEU A 37 1.22 -7.58 10.25
CA LEU A 37 2.53 -7.11 10.67
C LEU A 37 3.37 -8.20 11.34
N LYS A 38 2.73 -9.15 12.00
CA LYS A 38 3.42 -10.29 12.61
C LYS A 38 4.07 -11.16 11.56
N LYS A 39 3.33 -11.46 10.51
CA LYS A 39 3.81 -12.29 9.40
C LYS A 39 4.56 -11.48 8.36
N LYS A 40 4.62 -10.17 8.52
CA LYS A 40 5.30 -9.24 7.61
C LYS A 40 4.86 -9.43 6.18
N ARG A 41 3.56 -9.33 5.96
CA ARG A 41 3.00 -9.48 4.61
C ARG A 41 1.79 -8.58 4.41
N ILE A 42 1.60 -8.20 3.15
CA ILE A 42 0.43 -7.47 2.68
C ILE A 42 -0.31 -8.40 1.76
N GLY A 43 -1.59 -8.62 2.02
CA GLY A 43 -2.40 -9.53 1.21
C GLY A 43 -3.68 -8.89 0.74
N THR A 44 -4.36 -9.58 -0.16
CA THR A 44 -5.73 -9.25 -0.52
C THR A 44 -6.68 -9.92 0.47
N THR A 45 -7.89 -9.39 0.59
CA THR A 45 -8.89 -9.99 1.47
C THR A 45 -9.55 -11.19 0.78
N GLU A 46 -10.10 -12.10 1.58
CA GLU A 46 -10.86 -13.24 1.03
C GLU A 46 -12.04 -12.77 0.17
N ALA A 47 -12.70 -11.71 0.62
CA ALA A 47 -13.87 -11.19 -0.07
C ALA A 47 -13.55 -10.69 -1.48
N SER A 48 -12.30 -10.31 -1.76
CA SER A 48 -11.90 -9.81 -3.08
C SER A 48 -11.87 -10.91 -4.14
N GLY A 49 -11.74 -12.16 -3.74
CA GLY A 49 -11.55 -13.27 -4.68
C GLY A 49 -10.15 -13.35 -5.27
N GLU A 50 -9.26 -12.43 -4.91
CA GLU A 50 -7.87 -12.46 -5.31
C GLU A 50 -7.03 -13.16 -4.26
N ASN A 51 -5.85 -13.61 -4.67
CA ASN A 51 -4.94 -14.29 -3.76
C ASN A 51 -3.53 -13.75 -3.97
N ARG A 52 -3.34 -12.48 -3.65
CA ARG A 52 -2.05 -11.81 -3.78
C ARG A 52 -1.43 -11.64 -2.41
N VAL A 53 -0.14 -11.93 -2.30
CA VAL A 53 0.62 -11.74 -1.07
C VAL A 53 1.94 -11.07 -1.42
N THR A 54 2.24 -9.99 -0.72
CA THR A 54 3.47 -9.21 -0.90
C THR A 54 4.23 -9.22 0.42
N PRO A 55 5.48 -9.71 0.44
CA PRO A 55 6.27 -9.67 1.66
C PRO A 55 6.70 -8.25 2.03
N ILE A 56 6.72 -7.97 3.32
CA ILE A 56 7.26 -6.73 3.87
C ILE A 56 8.71 -7.03 4.27
N GLN A 57 9.66 -6.39 3.62
CA GLN A 57 11.07 -6.67 3.84
C GLN A 57 11.67 -5.84 4.96
N SER A 58 11.15 -4.63 5.17
CA SER A 58 11.60 -3.73 6.20
C SER A 58 10.39 -3.14 6.92
N MET A 59 10.43 -3.14 8.23
CA MET A 59 9.36 -2.58 9.04
C MET A 59 9.98 -1.83 10.22
N HIS A 60 9.53 -0.61 10.43
CA HIS A 60 10.00 0.23 11.51
C HIS A 60 8.81 0.98 12.09
N GLU A 61 8.76 1.06 13.40
CA GLU A 61 7.70 1.81 14.07
C GLU A 61 8.33 2.88 14.94
N GLN A 62 7.88 4.12 14.78
CA GLN A 62 8.42 5.25 15.51
C GLN A 62 7.34 6.32 15.67
N GLU A 63 7.15 6.81 16.89
CA GLU A 63 6.25 7.94 17.20
C GLU A 63 4.82 7.73 16.69
N GLY A 64 4.33 6.50 16.79
CA GLY A 64 2.96 6.17 16.40
C GLY A 64 2.76 5.94 14.90
N ALA A 65 3.81 5.97 14.11
CA ALA A 65 3.74 5.67 12.69
C ALA A 65 4.45 4.37 12.38
N ILE A 66 3.89 3.61 11.45
CA ILE A 66 4.47 2.35 10.98
C ILE A 66 5.01 2.57 9.58
N TYR A 67 6.28 2.25 9.37
CA TYR A 67 6.98 2.41 8.09
C TYR A 67 7.27 1.04 7.51
N LEU A 68 6.73 0.78 6.31
CA LEU A 68 6.83 -0.52 5.65
C LEU A 68 7.47 -0.34 4.29
N GLN A 69 8.40 -1.23 3.93
CA GLN A 69 9.11 -1.16 2.66
C GLN A 69 9.38 -2.55 2.12
N GLY A 70 9.45 -2.63 0.81
CA GLY A 70 9.79 -3.89 0.14
C GLY A 70 9.96 -3.72 -1.34
N VAL A 71 10.35 -4.82 -1.98
CA VAL A 71 10.49 -4.93 -3.42
C VAL A 71 9.79 -6.20 -3.87
N GLU A 72 8.92 -6.07 -4.86
CA GLU A 72 8.20 -7.21 -5.42
C GLU A 72 7.89 -6.99 -6.90
N GLN A 73 8.19 -7.97 -7.72
CA GLN A 73 7.85 -7.97 -9.14
C GLN A 73 8.29 -6.69 -9.87
N GLY A 74 9.52 -6.26 -9.60
CA GLY A 74 10.09 -5.09 -10.26
C GLY A 74 9.58 -3.76 -9.74
N ARG A 75 8.95 -3.76 -8.55
CA ARG A 75 8.44 -2.55 -7.90
C ARG A 75 9.03 -2.41 -6.51
N ALA A 76 9.46 -1.20 -6.18
CA ALA A 76 9.82 -0.85 -4.81
C ALA A 76 8.66 -0.09 -4.20
N PHE A 77 8.28 -0.43 -2.99
CA PHE A 77 7.18 0.26 -2.32
C PHE A 77 7.59 0.76 -0.95
N SER A 78 6.95 1.86 -0.55
CA SER A 78 7.10 2.44 0.78
C SER A 78 5.72 2.88 1.25
N ILE A 79 5.33 2.45 2.45
CA ILE A 79 4.01 2.70 3.00
C ILE A 79 4.17 3.22 4.42
N VAL A 80 3.39 4.25 4.76
CA VAL A 80 3.34 4.79 6.12
C VAL A 80 1.90 4.70 6.60
N ILE A 81 1.71 4.12 7.79
CA ILE A 81 0.40 4.06 8.45
C ILE A 81 0.50 4.80 9.77
N ASP A 82 -0.34 5.83 9.94
CA ASP A 82 -0.44 6.54 11.20
C ASP A 82 -1.46 5.83 12.09
N ARG A 83 -1.00 5.33 13.24
CA ARG A 83 -1.86 4.54 14.13
C ARG A 83 -3.02 5.36 14.70
N ALA A 84 -2.78 6.64 15.01
CA ALA A 84 -3.82 7.46 15.65
C ALA A 84 -4.97 7.78 14.71
N SER A 85 -4.67 8.15 13.47
CA SER A 85 -5.71 8.53 12.49
C SER A 85 -6.14 7.39 11.60
N GLY A 86 -5.30 6.37 11.43
CA GLY A 86 -5.52 5.31 10.45
C GLY A 86 -5.18 5.72 9.03
N LEU A 87 -4.64 6.92 8.82
CA LEU A 87 -4.29 7.36 7.47
C LEU A 87 -3.08 6.59 6.93
N MET A 88 -3.16 6.24 5.65
CA MET A 88 -2.11 5.51 4.96
C MET A 88 -1.61 6.32 3.79
N SER A 89 -0.28 6.41 3.66
CA SER A 89 0.39 7.02 2.50
C SER A 89 1.20 5.95 1.80
N VAL A 90 1.13 5.92 0.47
CA VAL A 90 1.78 4.87 -0.34
C VAL A 90 2.57 5.49 -1.47
N ALA A 91 3.78 4.98 -1.69
CA ALA A 91 4.57 5.32 -2.86
C ALA A 91 5.14 4.02 -3.44
N VAL A 92 4.97 3.86 -4.75
CA VAL A 92 5.48 2.70 -5.50
C VAL A 92 6.27 3.22 -6.68
N ALA A 93 7.47 2.70 -6.86
CA ALA A 93 8.34 3.07 -7.96
C ALA A 93 8.73 1.84 -8.77
N ARG A 94 8.66 1.95 -10.07
CA ARG A 94 9.15 0.97 -11.02
C ARG A 94 9.81 1.70 -12.17
N GLN A 95 10.38 0.96 -13.13
CA GLN A 95 10.98 1.63 -14.28
C GLN A 95 9.95 2.50 -15.00
N TYR A 96 10.28 3.76 -15.19
CA TYR A 96 9.52 4.74 -15.98
C TYR A 96 8.17 5.16 -15.40
N LEU A 97 7.82 4.71 -14.18
CA LEU A 97 6.48 4.95 -13.66
C LEU A 97 6.48 4.98 -12.14
N THR A 98 5.76 5.93 -11.57
CA THR A 98 5.52 5.95 -10.12
C THR A 98 4.02 5.98 -9.85
N VAL A 99 3.64 5.36 -8.74
CA VAL A 99 2.26 5.39 -8.26
C VAL A 99 2.30 5.87 -6.82
N THR A 100 1.54 6.89 -6.51
CA THR A 100 1.42 7.38 -5.14
C THR A 100 -0.04 7.43 -4.76
N GLY A 101 -0.33 7.34 -3.49
CA GLY A 101 -1.71 7.37 -3.06
C GLY A 101 -1.89 7.49 -1.57
N PHE A 102 -3.13 7.69 -1.20
CA PHE A 102 -3.56 7.77 0.18
C PHE A 102 -4.72 6.82 0.41
N GLY A 103 -4.88 6.40 1.63
CA GLY A 103 -5.98 5.55 2.01
C GLY A 103 -6.21 5.62 3.51
N ALA A 104 -7.09 4.76 3.99
CA ALA A 104 -7.43 4.69 5.40
C ALA A 104 -7.40 3.24 5.86
N CYS A 105 -6.94 3.05 7.09
CA CYS A 105 -6.78 1.75 7.71
C CYS A 105 -7.59 1.68 8.98
N THR A 106 -8.06 0.48 9.29
CA THR A 106 -8.68 0.18 10.57
C THR A 106 -8.03 -1.08 11.14
N PRO A 107 -7.82 -1.14 12.48
CA PRO A 107 -7.32 -2.37 13.08
C PRO A 107 -8.27 -3.53 12.81
N ALA A 108 -7.70 -4.71 12.56
CA ALA A 108 -8.44 -5.93 12.33
C ALA A 108 -7.81 -7.04 13.15
N ASN A 109 -8.62 -7.86 13.80
CA ASN A 109 -8.13 -8.99 14.60
C ASN A 109 -8.72 -10.29 14.11
#